data_79b5d182a671833d6791146d21f144e4
#
_entry.id   79b5d182a671833d6791146d21f144e4
#
_cell.length_a   1.000
_cell.length_b   1.000
_cell.length_c   1.000
_cell.angle_alpha   90.00
_cell.angle_beta   90.00
_cell.angle_gamma   90.00
#
_symmetry.space_group_name_H-M   'P 1'
#
loop_
_entity.id
_entity.type
_entity.pdbx_description
1 polymer ?
#
loop_
_entity_poly.entity_id
_entity_poly.type
_entity_poly.pdbx_seq_one_letter_code
_entity_poly.pdbx_strand_id
1 'polypeptide(L)'
;LATCLLAEYPPAQAFARATPRRVAKLRYDGRHFVGPELAQSLVDAARRSVGQHHGPAYTLQARHICQDLDTGRRRLAEIERDIENLLDTHVPGKLITSIDGIGPQTAARIIAATGDPARFKSAGAFAAFVGVVPRLRQSGKQTSTRAGTGPLGHARLRRALRMPVLSAVRRNPWLRTFYLRLRAEGKPARLALVAAMRKLLHAVYSVAKHRKPFAIQAEQAPAA
;
A
#
# COMPACT_ATOMS: atom_id res chain seq x y z
N LEU A 1 -8.83 3.15 17.59
CA LEU A 1 -8.80 3.99 18.78
C LEU A 1 -9.63 5.27 18.60
N ALA A 2 -9.27 6.18 17.67
CA ALA A 2 -9.95 7.47 17.50
C ALA A 2 -11.47 7.33 17.28
N THR A 3 -11.91 6.44 16.40
CA THR A 3 -13.34 6.19 16.16
C THR A 3 -14.08 5.70 17.39
N CYS A 4 -13.46 4.83 18.19
CA CYS A 4 -14.03 4.34 19.43
C CYS A 4 -14.19 5.48 20.46
N LEU A 5 -13.17 6.31 20.61
CA LEU A 5 -13.20 7.46 21.52
C LEU A 5 -14.24 8.51 21.09
N LEU A 6 -14.29 8.84 19.80
CA LEU A 6 -15.24 9.82 19.25
C LEU A 6 -16.70 9.31 19.26
N ALA A 7 -16.91 8.01 19.17
CA ALA A 7 -18.24 7.42 19.30
C ALA A 7 -18.79 7.53 20.74
N GLU A 8 -17.93 7.32 21.73
CA GLU A 8 -18.30 7.38 23.15
C GLU A 8 -18.33 8.83 23.68
N TYR A 9 -17.36 9.66 23.27
CA TYR A 9 -17.19 11.05 23.70
C TYR A 9 -17.09 11.99 22.48
N PRO A 10 -18.19 12.24 21.75
CA PRO A 10 -18.13 12.96 20.47
C PRO A 10 -17.51 14.35 20.52
N PRO A 11 -17.89 15.28 21.43
CA PRO A 11 -17.23 16.58 21.51
C PRO A 11 -16.07 16.56 22.52
N ALA A 12 -15.05 17.40 22.27
CA ALA A 12 -13.93 17.57 23.20
C ALA A 12 -14.39 17.90 24.63
N GLN A 13 -15.47 18.64 24.77
CA GLN A 13 -16.06 19.02 26.05
C GLN A 13 -16.61 17.80 26.82
N ALA A 14 -17.25 16.85 26.16
CA ALA A 14 -17.69 15.60 26.77
C ALA A 14 -16.50 14.75 27.21
N PHE A 15 -15.45 14.73 26.40
CA PHE A 15 -14.22 14.01 26.70
C PHE A 15 -13.45 14.64 27.88
N ALA A 16 -13.40 15.97 27.96
CA ALA A 16 -12.79 16.71 29.09
C ALA A 16 -13.45 16.42 30.44
N ARG A 17 -14.75 16.08 30.43
CA ARG A 17 -15.54 15.70 31.61
C ARG A 17 -15.41 14.21 31.96
N ALA A 18 -14.85 13.41 31.07
CA ALA A 18 -14.69 11.98 31.31
C ALA A 18 -13.64 11.71 32.40
N THR A 19 -13.86 10.66 33.18
CA THR A 19 -12.85 10.19 34.14
C THR A 19 -11.80 9.36 33.43
N PRO A 20 -10.50 9.63 33.66
CA PRO A 20 -9.42 8.85 33.05
C PRO A 20 -9.55 7.33 33.25
N ARG A 21 -10.02 6.93 34.48
CA ARG A 21 -10.30 5.52 34.81
C ARG A 21 -11.32 4.87 33.86
N ARG A 22 -12.36 5.61 33.46
CA ARG A 22 -13.39 5.11 32.53
C ARG A 22 -12.85 5.03 31.10
N VAL A 23 -12.12 6.04 30.66
CA VAL A 23 -11.46 6.06 29.37
C VAL A 23 -10.43 4.94 29.23
N ALA A 24 -9.65 4.67 30.29
CA ALA A 24 -8.64 3.60 30.31
C ALA A 24 -9.22 2.20 30.06
N LYS A 25 -10.48 1.96 30.44
CA LYS A 25 -11.19 0.69 30.25
C LYS A 25 -11.82 0.54 28.86
N LEU A 26 -11.82 1.58 28.03
CA LEU A 26 -12.36 1.48 26.69
C LEU A 26 -11.52 0.52 25.84
N ARG A 27 -12.22 -0.40 25.21
CA ARG A 27 -11.63 -1.40 24.32
C ARG A 27 -11.72 -0.90 22.88
N TYR A 28 -10.61 -0.88 22.17
CA TYR A 28 -10.58 -0.62 20.74
C TYR A 28 -10.05 -1.84 19.99
N ASP A 29 -10.40 -1.98 18.72
CA ASP A 29 -10.07 -3.14 17.85
C ASP A 29 -10.42 -4.54 18.41
N GLY A 30 -11.26 -4.62 19.44
CA GLY A 30 -11.68 -5.88 20.06
C GLY A 30 -10.64 -6.56 20.98
N ARG A 31 -9.41 -6.02 21.09
CA ARG A 31 -8.32 -6.64 21.86
C ARG A 31 -7.65 -5.72 22.87
N HIS A 32 -7.37 -4.50 22.49
CA HIS A 32 -6.56 -3.59 23.31
C HIS A 32 -7.42 -2.59 24.10
N PHE A 33 -6.95 -2.24 25.27
CA PHE A 33 -7.49 -1.16 26.09
C PHE A 33 -6.68 0.12 25.90
N VAL A 34 -7.31 1.26 26.12
CA VAL A 34 -6.65 2.57 26.04
C VAL A 34 -5.47 2.66 27.04
N GLY A 35 -5.66 2.10 28.22
CA GLY A 35 -4.66 2.15 29.29
C GLY A 35 -4.67 3.48 30.08
N PRO A 36 -4.12 3.48 31.31
CA PRO A 36 -4.24 4.62 32.22
C PRO A 36 -3.45 5.85 31.77
N GLU A 37 -2.22 5.68 31.30
CA GLU A 37 -1.34 6.79 30.90
C GLU A 37 -1.88 7.54 29.68
N LEU A 38 -2.29 6.80 28.64
CA LEU A 38 -2.88 7.39 27.45
C LEU A 38 -4.23 8.03 27.76
N ALA A 39 -5.06 7.40 28.61
CA ALA A 39 -6.33 7.95 29.02
C ALA A 39 -6.18 9.29 29.75
N GLN A 40 -5.21 9.40 30.66
CA GLN A 40 -4.90 10.64 31.34
C GLN A 40 -4.45 11.72 30.38
N SER A 41 -3.49 11.40 29.50
CA SER A 41 -2.98 12.33 28.48
C SER A 41 -4.09 12.86 27.55
N LEU A 42 -5.00 11.98 27.11
CA LEU A 42 -6.12 12.35 26.25
C LEU A 42 -7.13 13.27 26.94
N VAL A 43 -7.50 12.98 28.19
CA VAL A 43 -8.43 13.81 28.98
C VAL A 43 -7.82 15.19 29.25
N ASP A 44 -6.52 15.26 29.56
CA ASP A 44 -5.82 16.53 29.80
C ASP A 44 -5.67 17.34 28.49
N ALA A 45 -5.45 16.66 27.35
CA ALA A 45 -5.47 17.32 26.04
C ALA A 45 -6.87 17.88 25.72
N ALA A 46 -7.93 17.13 26.01
CA ALA A 46 -9.30 17.58 25.79
C ALA A 46 -9.66 18.80 26.66
N ARG A 47 -9.19 18.84 27.90
CA ARG A 47 -9.38 20.00 28.81
C ARG A 47 -8.72 21.27 28.30
N ARG A 48 -7.60 21.13 27.58
CA ARG A 48 -6.85 22.24 26.99
C ARG A 48 -7.27 22.55 25.56
N SER A 49 -8.23 21.78 25.03
CA SER A 49 -8.68 21.95 23.64
C SER A 49 -9.40 23.28 23.45
N VAL A 50 -9.03 23.98 22.40
CA VAL A 50 -9.72 25.20 21.93
C VAL A 50 -10.90 24.87 21.02
N GLY A 51 -11.29 23.61 20.90
CA GLY A 51 -12.40 23.15 20.06
C GLY A 51 -13.72 23.78 20.49
N GLN A 52 -14.28 24.58 19.59
CA GLN A 52 -15.52 25.34 19.84
C GLN A 52 -16.78 24.63 19.36
N HIS A 53 -16.61 23.58 18.56
CA HIS A 53 -17.74 22.83 18.00
C HIS A 53 -18.26 21.82 19.03
N HIS A 54 -19.36 22.16 19.66
CA HIS A 54 -20.06 21.33 20.62
C HIS A 54 -21.58 21.51 20.47
N GLY A 55 -22.33 20.63 21.10
CA GLY A 55 -23.79 20.63 21.03
C GLY A 55 -24.35 19.39 20.33
N PRO A 56 -25.69 19.22 20.36
CA PRO A 56 -26.36 18.00 19.91
C PRO A 56 -26.10 17.67 18.43
N ALA A 57 -26.09 18.69 17.57
CA ALA A 57 -25.88 18.50 16.12
C ALA A 57 -24.48 17.95 15.82
N TYR A 58 -23.44 18.52 16.43
CA TYR A 58 -22.06 18.05 16.25
C TYR A 58 -21.85 16.66 16.85
N THR A 59 -22.52 16.39 17.99
CA THR A 59 -22.52 15.07 18.62
C THR A 59 -23.11 14.01 17.69
N LEU A 60 -24.25 14.31 17.08
CA LEU A 60 -24.93 13.43 16.14
C LEU A 60 -24.06 13.21 14.89
N GLN A 61 -23.52 14.28 14.32
CA GLN A 61 -22.65 14.21 13.14
C GLN A 61 -21.41 13.36 13.41
N ALA A 62 -20.72 13.55 14.54
CA ALA A 62 -19.54 12.77 14.92
C ALA A 62 -19.87 11.28 15.04
N ARG A 63 -21.01 10.94 15.66
CA ARG A 63 -21.48 9.55 15.77
C ARG A 63 -21.75 8.94 14.40
N HIS A 64 -22.46 9.64 13.53
CA HIS A 64 -22.73 9.15 12.16
C HIS A 64 -21.42 8.91 11.40
N ILE A 65 -20.47 9.84 11.44
CA ILE A 65 -19.16 9.66 10.80
C ILE A 65 -18.45 8.42 11.35
N CYS A 66 -18.47 8.20 12.67
CA CYS A 66 -17.87 7.00 13.27
C CYS A 66 -18.58 5.72 12.80
N GLN A 67 -19.89 5.70 12.73
CA GLN A 67 -20.67 4.56 12.23
C GLN A 67 -20.38 4.27 10.76
N ASP A 68 -20.31 5.31 9.92
CA ASP A 68 -19.98 5.18 8.50
C ASP A 68 -18.55 4.63 8.31
N LEU A 69 -17.58 5.10 9.10
CA LEU A 69 -16.21 4.59 9.08
C LEU A 69 -16.16 3.11 9.49
N ASP A 70 -16.86 2.71 10.53
CA ASP A 70 -16.87 1.31 10.99
C ASP A 70 -17.60 0.40 10.00
N THR A 71 -18.68 0.90 9.40
CA THR A 71 -19.39 0.18 8.32
C THR A 71 -18.51 0.04 7.09
N GLY A 72 -17.82 1.12 6.69
CA GLY A 72 -16.86 1.10 5.58
C GLY A 72 -15.71 0.13 5.82
N ARG A 73 -15.16 0.08 7.04
CA ARG A 73 -14.10 -0.88 7.41
C ARG A 73 -14.57 -2.33 7.33
N ARG A 74 -15.77 -2.63 7.81
CA ARG A 74 -16.33 -3.99 7.72
C ARG A 74 -16.50 -4.42 6.27
N ARG A 75 -17.11 -3.57 5.44
CA ARG A 75 -17.28 -3.84 4.00
C ARG A 75 -15.95 -4.03 3.28
N LEU A 76 -14.94 -3.23 3.65
CA LEU A 76 -13.60 -3.38 3.08
C LEU A 76 -12.99 -4.73 3.46
N ALA A 77 -13.09 -5.14 4.72
CA ALA A 77 -12.57 -6.42 5.18
C ALA A 77 -13.30 -7.62 4.53
N GLU A 78 -14.60 -7.51 4.27
CA GLU A 78 -15.38 -8.50 3.51
C GLU A 78 -14.85 -8.63 2.08
N ILE A 79 -14.72 -7.50 1.36
CA ILE A 79 -14.19 -7.48 -0.02
C ILE A 79 -12.75 -8.01 -0.06
N GLU A 80 -11.91 -7.64 0.89
CA GLU A 80 -10.52 -8.13 0.97
C GLU A 80 -10.47 -9.66 1.14
N ARG A 81 -11.34 -10.22 1.96
CA ARG A 81 -11.47 -11.66 2.16
C ARG A 81 -11.96 -12.37 0.89
N ASP A 82 -12.95 -11.81 0.22
CA ASP A 82 -13.48 -12.38 -1.03
C ASP A 82 -12.42 -12.35 -2.13
N ILE A 83 -11.63 -11.28 -2.22
CA ILE A 83 -10.50 -11.20 -3.14
C ILE A 83 -9.46 -12.29 -2.84
N GLU A 84 -9.15 -12.54 -1.57
CA GLU A 84 -8.21 -13.59 -1.17
C GLU A 84 -8.73 -14.98 -1.56
N ASN A 85 -10.00 -15.26 -1.28
CA ASN A 85 -10.64 -16.53 -1.65
C ASN A 85 -10.62 -16.75 -3.18
N LEU A 86 -10.97 -15.73 -3.96
CA LEU A 86 -10.91 -15.81 -5.42
C LEU A 86 -9.48 -16.00 -5.93
N LEU A 87 -8.51 -15.33 -5.30
CA LEU A 87 -7.11 -15.43 -5.70
C LEU A 87 -6.54 -16.84 -5.41
N ASP A 88 -7.00 -17.49 -4.35
CA ASP A 88 -6.55 -18.84 -4.01
C ASP A 88 -6.93 -19.89 -5.05
N THR A 89 -8.03 -19.69 -5.77
CA THR A 89 -8.45 -20.53 -6.89
C THR A 89 -7.80 -20.10 -8.22
N HIS A 90 -7.24 -18.88 -8.29
CA HIS A 90 -6.64 -18.33 -9.51
C HIS A 90 -5.14 -18.59 -9.56
N VAL A 91 -4.73 -19.68 -10.21
CA VAL A 91 -3.32 -20.14 -10.24
C VAL A 91 -2.29 -19.06 -10.54
N PRO A 92 -2.41 -18.24 -11.62
CA PRO A 92 -1.44 -17.17 -11.87
C PRO A 92 -1.38 -16.13 -10.75
N GLY A 93 -2.52 -15.78 -10.19
CA GLY A 93 -2.61 -14.80 -9.11
C GLY A 93 -1.92 -15.30 -7.84
N LYS A 94 -2.18 -16.55 -7.46
CA LYS A 94 -1.55 -17.19 -6.31
C LYS A 94 -0.02 -17.28 -6.48
N LEU A 95 0.45 -17.65 -7.65
CA LEU A 95 1.89 -17.72 -7.92
C LEU A 95 2.57 -16.34 -7.81
N ILE A 96 1.92 -15.26 -8.21
CA ILE A 96 2.46 -13.89 -8.10
C ILE A 96 2.67 -13.50 -6.63
N THR A 97 1.88 -14.00 -5.69
CA THR A 97 2.06 -13.70 -4.25
C THR A 97 3.33 -14.34 -3.66
N SER A 98 3.98 -15.28 -4.36
CA SER A 98 5.28 -15.81 -3.95
C SER A 98 6.42 -14.78 -4.02
N ILE A 99 6.19 -13.64 -4.65
CA ILE A 99 7.18 -12.56 -4.74
C ILE A 99 7.10 -11.70 -3.48
N ASP A 100 8.14 -11.71 -2.66
CA ASP A 100 8.20 -10.88 -1.45
C ASP A 100 7.89 -9.41 -1.76
N GLY A 101 6.90 -8.85 -1.08
CA GLY A 101 6.40 -7.50 -1.28
C GLY A 101 5.15 -7.42 -2.14
N ILE A 102 4.69 -8.53 -2.73
CA ILE A 102 3.40 -8.61 -3.42
C ILE A 102 2.44 -9.45 -2.59
N GLY A 103 1.54 -8.80 -1.88
CA GLY A 103 0.44 -9.46 -1.17
C GLY A 103 -0.76 -9.75 -2.06
N PRO A 104 -1.78 -10.48 -1.54
CA PRO A 104 -2.97 -10.88 -2.29
C PRO A 104 -3.68 -9.71 -2.99
N GLN A 105 -3.87 -8.60 -2.30
CA GLN A 105 -4.51 -7.41 -2.85
C GLN A 105 -3.74 -6.81 -4.04
N THR A 106 -2.41 -6.88 -4.00
CA THR A 106 -1.58 -6.39 -5.12
C THR A 106 -1.62 -7.33 -6.31
N ALA A 107 -1.55 -8.65 -6.06
CA ALA A 107 -1.68 -9.68 -7.08
C ALA A 107 -3.06 -9.58 -7.78
N ALA A 108 -4.14 -9.47 -7.01
CA ALA A 108 -5.49 -9.28 -7.55
C ALA A 108 -5.59 -8.03 -8.43
N ARG A 109 -5.02 -6.89 -8.01
CA ARG A 109 -5.00 -5.66 -8.81
C ARG A 109 -4.21 -5.81 -10.11
N ILE A 110 -3.12 -6.56 -10.11
CA ILE A 110 -2.36 -6.86 -11.31
C ILE A 110 -3.23 -7.69 -12.25
N ILE A 111 -3.79 -8.79 -11.78
CA ILE A 111 -4.65 -9.68 -12.58
C ILE A 111 -5.88 -8.96 -13.12
N ALA A 112 -6.58 -8.20 -12.29
CA ALA A 112 -7.76 -7.45 -12.71
C ALA A 112 -7.46 -6.41 -13.79
N ALA A 113 -6.27 -5.79 -13.76
CA ALA A 113 -5.88 -4.77 -14.74
C ALA A 113 -5.30 -5.36 -16.04
N THR A 114 -4.68 -6.55 -15.96
CA THR A 114 -3.89 -7.11 -17.06
C THR A 114 -4.42 -8.43 -17.59
N GLY A 115 -5.32 -9.10 -16.89
CA GLY A 115 -5.57 -10.53 -17.08
C GLY A 115 -4.34 -11.33 -16.69
N ASP A 116 -4.10 -12.44 -17.41
CA ASP A 116 -2.88 -13.22 -17.23
C ASP A 116 -1.66 -12.48 -17.80
N PRO A 117 -0.65 -12.12 -16.98
CA PRO A 117 0.56 -11.47 -17.47
C PRO A 117 1.31 -12.28 -18.52
N ALA A 118 1.16 -13.61 -18.54
CA ALA A 118 1.78 -14.49 -19.54
C ALA A 118 1.32 -14.23 -20.99
N ARG A 119 0.17 -13.58 -21.19
CA ARG A 119 -0.35 -13.21 -22.52
C ARG A 119 0.49 -12.17 -23.25
N PHE A 120 1.30 -11.41 -22.53
CA PHE A 120 2.16 -10.40 -23.14
C PHE A 120 3.35 -11.08 -23.86
N LYS A 121 3.78 -10.50 -24.99
CA LYS A 121 4.89 -11.04 -25.80
C LYS A 121 6.21 -11.10 -25.01
N SER A 122 6.43 -10.18 -24.09
CA SER A 122 7.65 -10.09 -23.28
C SER A 122 7.42 -9.34 -21.96
N ALA A 123 8.34 -9.50 -21.01
CA ALA A 123 8.38 -8.73 -19.77
C ALA A 123 8.45 -7.22 -20.02
N GLY A 124 9.18 -6.81 -21.09
CA GLY A 124 9.25 -5.43 -21.54
C GLY A 124 7.89 -4.89 -22.02
N ALA A 125 7.14 -5.69 -22.81
CA ALA A 125 5.79 -5.34 -23.27
C ALA A 125 4.82 -5.21 -22.08
N PHE A 126 4.90 -6.11 -21.10
CA PHE A 126 4.13 -6.03 -19.87
C PHE A 126 4.46 -4.76 -19.07
N ALA A 127 5.73 -4.44 -18.87
CA ALA A 127 6.15 -3.20 -18.19
C ALA A 127 5.72 -1.94 -18.97
N ALA A 128 5.73 -2.00 -20.30
CA ALA A 128 5.24 -0.91 -21.15
C ALA A 128 3.73 -0.69 -21.01
N PHE A 129 2.95 -1.76 -20.94
CA PHE A 129 1.51 -1.68 -20.67
C PHE A 129 1.22 -0.97 -19.33
N VAL A 130 1.98 -1.28 -18.29
CA VAL A 130 1.87 -0.60 -16.99
C VAL A 130 2.37 0.86 -17.09
N GLY A 131 3.20 1.18 -18.07
CA GLY A 131 3.78 2.49 -18.28
C GLY A 131 5.06 2.73 -17.50
N VAL A 132 5.81 1.66 -17.21
CA VAL A 132 7.10 1.71 -16.51
C VAL A 132 8.22 1.51 -17.52
N VAL A 133 8.34 2.46 -18.44
CA VAL A 133 9.39 2.48 -19.48
C VAL A 133 10.06 3.84 -19.51
N PRO A 134 11.39 3.91 -19.78
CA PRO A 134 12.07 5.18 -19.99
C PRO A 134 11.48 5.92 -21.18
N ARG A 135 11.28 7.22 -21.06
CA ARG A 135 10.91 8.06 -22.18
C ARG A 135 12.16 8.45 -22.96
N LEU A 136 12.23 8.03 -24.20
CA LEU A 136 13.17 8.57 -25.16
C LEU A 136 12.48 9.75 -25.87
N ARG A 137 13.05 10.94 -25.77
CA ARG A 137 12.71 12.08 -26.62
C ARG A 137 13.85 12.23 -27.62
N GLN A 138 13.59 11.87 -28.84
CA GLN A 138 14.47 12.17 -29.97
C GLN A 138 13.85 13.32 -30.75
N SER A 139 14.57 14.42 -30.88
CA SER A 139 14.26 15.51 -31.77
C SER A 139 15.54 15.85 -32.53
N GLY A 140 15.61 15.45 -33.79
CA GLY A 140 16.79 15.62 -34.63
C GLY A 140 18.04 14.92 -34.08
N LYS A 141 19.18 15.63 -34.03
CA LYS A 141 20.45 15.12 -33.50
C LYS A 141 20.58 15.11 -31.97
N GLN A 142 19.60 15.66 -31.24
CA GLN A 142 19.61 15.66 -29.78
C GLN A 142 18.76 14.52 -29.21
N THR A 143 19.42 13.58 -28.54
CA THR A 143 18.78 12.52 -27.78
C THR A 143 18.73 12.93 -26.32
N SER A 144 17.57 13.39 -25.82
CA SER A 144 17.37 13.67 -24.40
C SER A 144 16.66 12.51 -23.73
N THR A 145 17.39 11.77 -22.92
CA THR A 145 16.83 10.72 -22.07
C THR A 145 16.33 11.35 -20.77
N ARG A 146 15.16 11.96 -20.78
CA ARG A 146 14.52 12.35 -19.51
C ARG A 146 13.98 11.08 -18.85
N ALA A 147 14.68 10.64 -17.81
CA ALA A 147 14.25 9.55 -16.95
C ALA A 147 12.98 9.89 -16.21
N GLY A 148 11.83 9.56 -16.78
CA GLY A 148 10.52 9.72 -16.18
C GLY A 148 9.51 8.76 -16.79
N THR A 149 8.50 8.37 -16.02
CA THR A 149 7.33 7.65 -16.55
C THR A 149 6.42 8.67 -17.24
N GLY A 150 6.10 8.42 -18.51
CA GLY A 150 5.16 9.25 -19.26
C GLY A 150 3.69 9.08 -18.81
N PRO A 151 2.76 9.83 -19.43
CA PRO A 151 1.32 9.62 -19.24
C PRO A 151 0.83 8.30 -19.84
N LEU A 152 1.63 7.66 -20.70
CA LEU A 152 1.30 6.41 -21.35
C LEU A 152 1.24 5.22 -20.38
N GLY A 153 0.43 4.23 -20.72
CA GLY A 153 0.22 3.01 -19.94
C GLY A 153 -0.85 3.13 -18.87
N HIS A 154 -1.03 2.05 -18.11
CA HIS A 154 -2.11 1.91 -17.12
C HIS A 154 -1.80 2.68 -15.83
N ALA A 155 -2.09 3.99 -15.81
CA ALA A 155 -1.72 4.91 -14.71
C ALA A 155 -2.27 4.48 -13.34
N ARG A 156 -3.48 3.89 -13.29
CA ARG A 156 -4.10 3.41 -12.03
C ARG A 156 -3.29 2.26 -11.44
N LEU A 157 -2.90 1.27 -12.26
CA LEU A 157 -2.08 0.15 -11.82
C LEU A 157 -0.68 0.62 -11.39
N ARG A 158 -0.04 1.51 -12.18
CA ARG A 158 1.26 2.08 -11.83
C ARG A 158 1.25 2.80 -10.48
N ARG A 159 0.19 3.55 -10.17
CA ARG A 159 0.01 4.19 -8.85
C ARG A 159 -0.17 3.17 -7.74
N ALA A 160 -0.96 2.12 -7.98
CA ALA A 160 -1.21 1.06 -7.01
C ALA A 160 0.06 0.27 -6.67
N LEU A 161 1.00 0.11 -7.61
CA LEU A 161 2.26 -0.60 -7.41
C LEU A 161 3.31 0.18 -6.61
N ARG A 162 3.09 1.46 -6.34
CA ARG A 162 4.09 2.30 -5.64
C ARG A 162 4.41 1.80 -4.23
N MET A 163 3.38 1.50 -3.44
CA MET A 163 3.58 0.98 -2.07
C MET A 163 4.11 -0.45 -2.06
N PRO A 164 3.60 -1.38 -2.86
CA PRO A 164 4.20 -2.71 -3.02
C PRO A 164 5.69 -2.69 -3.35
N VAL A 165 6.12 -1.82 -4.27
CA VAL A 165 7.56 -1.68 -4.61
C VAL A 165 8.39 -1.20 -3.42
N LEU A 166 7.90 -0.23 -2.65
CA LEU A 166 8.56 0.23 -1.43
C LEU A 166 8.68 -0.90 -0.39
N SER A 167 7.63 -1.69 -0.23
CA SER A 167 7.63 -2.88 0.64
C SER A 167 8.61 -3.94 0.12
N ALA A 168 8.60 -4.23 -1.18
CA ALA A 168 9.50 -5.20 -1.81
C ALA A 168 10.97 -4.78 -1.69
N VAL A 169 11.31 -3.51 -1.90
CA VAL A 169 12.69 -3.00 -1.70
C VAL A 169 13.17 -3.18 -0.27
N ARG A 170 12.27 -3.18 0.72
CA ARG A 170 12.65 -3.39 2.12
C ARG A 170 12.78 -4.87 2.50
N ARG A 171 11.92 -5.73 1.96
CA ARG A 171 11.76 -7.13 2.40
C ARG A 171 12.43 -8.13 1.47
N ASN A 172 12.48 -7.85 0.17
CA ASN A 172 13.07 -8.75 -0.82
C ASN A 172 14.55 -8.42 -1.05
N PRO A 173 15.50 -9.27 -0.63
CA PRO A 173 16.93 -9.00 -0.75
C PRO A 173 17.37 -8.74 -2.20
N TRP A 174 16.83 -9.50 -3.16
CA TRP A 174 17.13 -9.35 -4.59
C TRP A 174 16.77 -7.97 -5.13
N LEU A 175 15.60 -7.43 -4.75
CA LEU A 175 15.17 -6.11 -5.20
C LEU A 175 15.88 -5.00 -4.42
N ARG A 176 16.15 -5.24 -3.13
CA ARG A 176 16.93 -4.33 -2.28
C ARG A 176 18.32 -4.10 -2.81
N THR A 177 19.06 -5.17 -3.13
CA THR A 177 20.41 -5.08 -3.70
C THR A 177 20.40 -4.27 -5.00
N PHE A 178 19.46 -4.54 -5.88
CA PHE A 178 19.30 -3.77 -7.12
C PHE A 178 19.04 -2.28 -6.85
N TYR A 179 18.13 -1.96 -5.94
CA TYR A 179 17.82 -0.58 -5.57
C TYR A 179 19.04 0.14 -4.97
N LEU A 180 19.72 -0.49 -4.02
CA LEU A 180 20.90 0.10 -3.36
C LEU A 180 22.05 0.33 -4.34
N ARG A 181 22.29 -0.58 -5.27
CA ARG A 181 23.28 -0.37 -6.35
C ARG A 181 22.97 0.89 -7.16
N LEU A 182 21.73 1.09 -7.59
CA LEU A 182 21.34 2.29 -8.32
C LEU A 182 21.51 3.57 -7.49
N ARG A 183 21.30 3.48 -6.16
CA ARG A 183 21.51 4.60 -5.25
C ARG A 183 23.00 4.92 -5.11
N ALA A 184 23.85 3.91 -5.01
CA ALA A 184 25.31 4.06 -4.96
C ALA A 184 25.87 4.66 -6.27
N GLU A 185 25.26 4.34 -7.42
CA GLU A 185 25.55 4.97 -8.73
C GLU A 185 25.07 6.45 -8.81
N GLY A 186 24.62 7.06 -7.72
CA GLY A 186 24.15 8.45 -7.67
C GLY A 186 22.75 8.70 -8.24
N LYS A 187 21.99 7.65 -8.62
CA LYS A 187 20.64 7.84 -9.18
C LYS A 187 19.67 8.34 -8.10
N PRO A 188 18.81 9.33 -8.39
CA PRO A 188 17.80 9.80 -7.45
C PRO A 188 16.89 8.66 -6.96
N ALA A 189 16.48 8.69 -5.68
CA ALA A 189 15.65 7.64 -5.07
C ALA A 189 14.38 7.32 -5.88
N ARG A 190 13.74 8.36 -6.42
CA ARG A 190 12.53 8.22 -7.24
C ARG A 190 12.80 7.44 -8.53
N LEU A 191 13.93 7.69 -9.18
CA LEU A 191 14.34 6.98 -10.39
C LEU A 191 14.67 5.51 -10.08
N ALA A 192 15.43 5.28 -9.01
CA ALA A 192 15.76 3.92 -8.56
C ALA A 192 14.52 3.11 -8.19
N LEU A 193 13.49 3.72 -7.58
CA LEU A 193 12.21 3.06 -7.29
C LEU A 193 11.43 2.71 -8.57
N VAL A 194 11.44 3.57 -9.59
CA VAL A 194 10.79 3.26 -10.87
C VAL A 194 11.52 2.10 -11.58
N ALA A 195 12.84 2.08 -11.54
CA ALA A 195 13.63 0.96 -12.06
C ALA A 195 13.36 -0.34 -11.29
N ALA A 196 13.26 -0.28 -9.94
CA ALA A 196 12.87 -1.41 -9.11
C ALA A 196 11.44 -1.90 -9.44
N MET A 197 10.49 -0.98 -9.68
CA MET A 197 9.14 -1.34 -10.13
C MET A 197 9.17 -2.11 -11.45
N ARG A 198 9.97 -1.67 -12.41
CA ARG A 198 10.15 -2.39 -13.67
C ARG A 198 10.71 -3.79 -13.45
N LYS A 199 11.75 -3.91 -12.62
CA LYS A 199 12.36 -5.20 -12.27
C LYS A 199 11.35 -6.13 -11.58
N LEU A 200 10.53 -5.60 -10.67
CA LEU A 200 9.45 -6.34 -10.02
C LEU A 200 8.40 -6.84 -11.03
N LEU A 201 7.99 -6.01 -11.98
CA LEU A 201 7.07 -6.41 -13.05
C LEU A 201 7.66 -7.51 -13.96
N HIS A 202 8.97 -7.48 -14.20
CA HIS A 202 9.64 -8.56 -14.95
C HIS A 202 9.58 -9.89 -14.15
N ALA A 203 9.74 -9.85 -12.82
CA ALA A 203 9.57 -11.03 -11.98
C ALA A 203 8.13 -11.55 -12.02
N VAL A 204 7.12 -10.66 -11.93
CA VAL A 204 5.70 -11.02 -12.10
C VAL A 204 5.45 -11.72 -13.43
N TYR A 205 5.97 -11.16 -14.52
CA TYR A 205 5.85 -11.78 -15.84
C TYR A 205 6.50 -13.15 -15.89
N SER A 206 7.72 -13.29 -15.35
CA SER A 206 8.45 -14.57 -15.30
C SER A 206 7.69 -15.64 -14.55
N VAL A 207 7.20 -15.33 -13.35
CA VAL A 207 6.37 -16.23 -12.53
C VAL A 207 5.11 -16.66 -13.27
N ALA A 208 4.41 -15.73 -13.89
CA ALA A 208 3.20 -16.03 -14.65
C ALA A 208 3.52 -16.87 -15.91
N LYS A 209 4.60 -16.56 -16.63
CA LYS A 209 4.99 -17.25 -17.86
C LYS A 209 5.43 -18.69 -17.63
N HIS A 210 6.25 -18.91 -16.59
CA HIS A 210 6.80 -20.24 -16.31
C HIS A 210 5.92 -21.07 -15.36
N ARG A 211 4.85 -20.49 -14.81
CA ARG A 211 3.94 -21.15 -13.84
C ARG A 211 4.68 -21.74 -12.65
N LYS A 212 5.72 -21.07 -12.18
CA LYS A 212 6.53 -21.48 -11.04
C LYS A 212 6.60 -20.35 -10.01
N PRO A 213 6.63 -20.67 -8.70
CA PRO A 213 6.86 -19.66 -7.67
C PRO A 213 8.14 -18.88 -7.91
N PHE A 214 8.19 -17.66 -7.40
CA PHE A 214 9.39 -16.84 -7.48
C PHE A 214 10.52 -17.50 -6.69
N ALA A 215 11.63 -17.76 -7.39
CA ALA A 215 12.87 -18.20 -6.80
C ALA A 215 14.00 -17.26 -7.25
N ILE A 216 14.85 -16.86 -6.32
CA ILE A 216 16.06 -16.11 -6.65
C ILE A 216 17.04 -17.13 -7.21
N GLN A 217 17.29 -17.08 -8.52
CA GLN A 217 18.35 -17.90 -9.11
C GLN A 217 19.68 -17.45 -8.54
N ALA A 218 20.43 -18.38 -7.96
CA ALA A 218 21.72 -18.12 -7.33
C ALA A 218 22.79 -17.55 -8.30
N GLU A 219 22.54 -17.64 -9.59
CA GLU A 219 23.42 -17.21 -10.69
C GLU A 219 23.48 -15.69 -10.89
N GLN A 220 22.69 -14.90 -10.16
CA GLN A 220 22.69 -13.43 -10.24
C GLN A 220 23.18 -12.75 -8.95
N ALA A 221 23.84 -13.49 -8.07
CA ALA A 221 24.65 -12.88 -7.03
C ALA A 221 25.89 -12.27 -7.72
N PRO A 222 26.16 -10.96 -7.59
CA PRO A 222 27.43 -10.43 -8.07
C PRO A 222 28.54 -11.19 -7.32
N ALA A 223 29.51 -11.72 -8.05
CA ALA A 223 30.75 -12.20 -7.46
C ALA A 223 31.32 -11.10 -6.55
N ALA A 224 31.71 -11.47 -5.32
CA ALA A 224 32.24 -10.60 -4.31
C ALA A 224 33.55 -9.93 -4.80
#